data_4a68b14adabfba5d501ef30f0ee71a18
#
_entry.id   4a68b14adabfba5d501ef30f0ee71a18
#
_cell.length_a   1.000
_cell.length_b   1.000
_cell.length_c   1.000
_cell.angle_alpha   90.00
_cell.angle_beta   90.00
_cell.angle_gamma   90.00
#
_symmetry.space_group_name_H-M   'P 1'
#
loop_
_entity.id
_entity.type
_entity.pdbx_description
1 polymer ?
#
loop_
_entity_poly.entity_id
_entity_poly.type
_entity_poly.pdbx_seq_one_letter_code
_entity_poly.pdbx_strand_id
1 'polypeptide(L)'
;VIGAHPQVIEPIEMVTDENDGDQMLVYYSLGNFVNGTESTTGTLADRMVGGIAEVNIGYTSDGSVGITSYDVAPIVCHMGYGTDYTVYYLDDYTEDLAAQNRILDQDPTFSLDYCRQLVQNVWGK
;
A
#
# COMPACT_ATOMS: atom_id res chain seq x y z
N VAL A 1 -2.72 -13.99 4.80
CA VAL A 1 -1.44 -13.88 4.06
C VAL A 1 -1.15 -12.43 3.78
N ILE A 2 0.11 -12.00 3.95
CA ILE A 2 0.56 -10.64 3.64
C ILE A 2 1.78 -10.74 2.73
N GLY A 3 1.66 -10.21 1.51
CA GLY A 3 2.71 -10.12 0.52
C GLY A 3 3.28 -8.71 0.38
N ALA A 4 4.50 -8.59 -0.14
CA ALA A 4 5.17 -7.32 -0.44
C ALA A 4 6.24 -7.44 -1.54
N HIS A 5 6.49 -8.66 -2.07
CA HIS A 5 7.57 -8.92 -3.01
C HIS A 5 7.49 -8.10 -4.32
N PRO A 6 6.30 -7.84 -4.91
CA PRO A 6 6.19 -7.03 -6.12
C PRO A 6 6.65 -5.58 -5.97
N GLN A 7 6.77 -5.07 -4.73
CA GLN A 7 7.17 -3.69 -4.41
C GLN A 7 6.21 -2.61 -4.93
N VAL A 8 5.02 -3.01 -5.35
CA VAL A 8 3.88 -2.16 -5.70
C VAL A 8 2.65 -2.69 -4.99
N ILE A 9 1.64 -1.86 -4.80
CA ILE A 9 0.39 -2.28 -4.16
C ILE A 9 -0.41 -3.18 -5.11
N GLU A 10 -1.02 -4.23 -4.54
CA GLU A 10 -1.89 -5.18 -5.23
C GLU A 10 -3.19 -5.39 -4.45
N PRO A 11 -4.22 -6.00 -5.05
CA PRO A 11 -5.52 -6.17 -4.41
C PRO A 11 -5.49 -6.88 -3.05
N ILE A 12 -6.56 -6.67 -2.30
CA ILE A 12 -6.87 -7.36 -1.04
C ILE A 12 -8.09 -8.22 -1.29
N GLU A 13 -8.06 -9.47 -0.88
CA GLU A 13 -9.14 -10.41 -1.13
C GLU A 13 -9.39 -11.32 0.07
N MET A 14 -10.67 -11.61 0.34
CA MET A 14 -11.07 -12.70 1.20
C MET A 14 -11.30 -13.94 0.32
N VAL A 15 -10.33 -14.84 0.31
CA VAL A 15 -10.40 -16.09 -0.43
C VAL A 15 -11.17 -17.12 0.39
N THR A 16 -12.15 -17.79 -0.23
CA THR A 16 -12.93 -18.86 0.41
C THR A 16 -12.62 -20.19 -0.25
N ASP A 17 -12.29 -21.21 0.52
CA ASP A 17 -12.20 -22.59 0.02
C ASP A 17 -13.61 -23.12 -0.27
N GLU A 18 -13.84 -23.57 -1.50
CA GLU A 18 -15.13 -24.06 -1.96
C GLU A 18 -15.52 -25.43 -1.35
N ASN A 19 -14.57 -26.17 -0.77
CA ASN A 19 -14.80 -27.52 -0.24
C ASN A 19 -15.29 -27.50 1.21
N ASP A 20 -14.74 -26.63 2.05
CA ASP A 20 -15.05 -26.58 3.49
C ASP A 20 -15.58 -25.22 3.96
N GLY A 21 -15.48 -24.18 3.10
CA GLY A 21 -15.92 -22.82 3.40
C GLY A 21 -14.93 -22.01 4.25
N ASP A 22 -13.74 -22.53 4.48
CA ASP A 22 -12.70 -21.82 5.20
C ASP A 22 -12.29 -20.54 4.45
N GLN A 23 -12.06 -19.48 5.21
CA GLN A 23 -11.73 -18.17 4.66
C GLN A 23 -10.30 -17.76 5.01
N MET A 24 -9.61 -17.18 4.03
CA MET A 24 -8.27 -16.65 4.17
C MET A 24 -8.19 -15.21 3.63
N LEU A 25 -7.83 -14.26 4.50
CA LEU A 25 -7.53 -12.90 4.08
C LEU A 25 -6.15 -12.84 3.42
N VAL A 26 -6.11 -12.30 2.21
CA VAL A 26 -4.90 -12.15 1.41
C VAL A 26 -4.70 -10.68 1.03
N TYR A 27 -3.61 -10.10 1.52
CA TYR A 27 -3.02 -8.89 0.95
C TYR A 27 -1.95 -9.37 -0.05
N TYR A 28 -2.22 -9.30 -1.34
CA TYR A 28 -1.29 -9.82 -2.36
C TYR A 28 0.01 -9.06 -2.36
N SER A 29 -0.04 -7.73 -2.24
CA SER A 29 1.13 -6.91 -1.92
C SER A 29 0.73 -5.60 -1.25
N LEU A 30 1.40 -5.28 -0.16
CA LEU A 30 1.30 -3.98 0.51
C LEU A 30 2.21 -2.92 -0.11
N GLY A 31 2.99 -3.25 -1.16
CA GLY A 31 3.99 -2.36 -1.70
C GLY A 31 5.17 -2.15 -0.76
N ASN A 32 5.83 -1.01 -0.88
CA ASN A 32 6.98 -0.65 -0.05
C ASN A 32 6.57 0.24 1.12
N PHE A 33 7.14 -0.01 2.30
CA PHE A 33 7.09 0.95 3.40
C PHE A 33 8.08 2.08 3.16
N VAL A 34 9.32 1.74 2.81
CA VAL A 34 10.38 2.68 2.39
C VAL A 34 10.97 2.18 1.08
N ASN A 35 11.16 3.07 0.13
CA ASN A 35 11.82 2.77 -1.15
C ASN A 35 12.87 3.82 -1.48
N GLY A 36 14.11 3.36 -1.67
CA GLY A 36 15.23 4.18 -2.14
C GLY A 36 15.84 3.62 -3.43
N THR A 37 15.10 2.78 -4.17
CA THR A 37 15.61 2.16 -5.39
C THR A 37 15.72 3.18 -6.50
N GLU A 38 16.92 3.38 -7.02
CA GLU A 38 17.15 4.05 -8.28
C GLU A 38 17.03 3.02 -9.42
N SER A 39 16.22 3.33 -10.41
CA SER A 39 16.07 2.49 -11.60
C SER A 39 15.85 3.37 -12.81
N THR A 40 16.32 2.92 -13.95
CA THR A 40 16.12 3.60 -15.24
C THR A 40 14.97 2.96 -16.06
N THR A 41 14.29 1.96 -15.51
CA THR A 41 13.25 1.21 -16.21
C THR A 41 12.00 1.01 -15.34
N GLY A 42 10.84 1.26 -15.91
CA GLY A 42 9.53 1.07 -15.29
C GLY A 42 9.00 2.31 -14.57
N THR A 43 7.77 2.24 -14.11
CA THR A 43 7.10 3.25 -13.30
C THR A 43 7.61 3.19 -11.87
N LEU A 44 8.46 4.14 -11.49
CA LEU A 44 8.99 4.22 -10.14
C LEU A 44 8.00 4.87 -9.16
N ALA A 45 7.09 5.69 -9.67
CA ALA A 45 6.04 6.34 -8.89
C ALA A 45 5.17 5.32 -8.13
N ASP A 46 4.84 4.17 -8.74
CA ASP A 46 4.08 3.10 -8.12
C ASP A 46 4.76 2.56 -6.85
N ARG A 47 6.09 2.54 -6.83
CA ARG A 47 6.88 2.01 -5.71
C ARG A 47 6.95 2.95 -4.51
N MET A 48 6.48 4.19 -4.67
CA MET A 48 6.41 5.18 -3.59
C MET A 48 5.12 5.02 -2.77
N VAL A 49 4.14 4.25 -3.27
CA VAL A 49 2.88 3.99 -2.58
C VAL A 49 2.92 2.60 -1.94
N GLY A 50 2.50 2.54 -0.70
CA GLY A 50 2.38 1.30 0.06
C GLY A 50 1.17 1.31 0.98
N GLY A 51 1.07 0.32 1.86
CA GLY A 51 0.00 0.22 2.83
C GLY A 51 0.40 -0.44 4.14
N ILE A 52 -0.34 -0.10 5.18
CA ILE A 52 -0.30 -0.77 6.47
C ILE A 52 -1.57 -1.59 6.60
N ALA A 53 -1.44 -2.93 6.70
CA ALA A 53 -2.57 -3.81 6.92
C ALA A 53 -3.13 -3.64 8.32
N GLU A 54 -4.44 -3.49 8.43
CA GLU A 54 -5.18 -3.43 9.69
C GLU A 54 -6.11 -4.64 9.75
N VAL A 55 -5.93 -5.51 10.75
CA VAL A 55 -6.74 -6.73 10.91
C VAL A 55 -7.20 -6.84 12.36
N ASN A 56 -8.51 -6.90 12.55
CA ASN A 56 -9.11 -7.16 13.85
C ASN A 56 -9.45 -8.65 13.97
N ILE A 57 -8.99 -9.26 15.04
CA ILE A 57 -9.25 -10.65 15.37
C ILE A 57 -10.11 -10.70 16.64
N GLY A 58 -11.18 -11.46 16.62
CA GLY A 58 -12.11 -11.56 17.74
C GLY A 58 -12.98 -12.80 17.64
N TYR A 59 -13.99 -12.89 18.51
CA TYR A 59 -14.97 -13.96 18.46
C TYR A 59 -16.00 -13.68 17.37
N THR A 60 -16.21 -14.64 16.50
CA THR A 60 -17.24 -14.63 15.48
C THR A 60 -18.58 -15.04 16.08
N SER A 61 -19.68 -14.91 15.31
CA SER A 61 -21.04 -15.19 15.79
C SER A 61 -21.28 -16.64 16.22
N ASP A 62 -20.47 -17.58 15.72
CA ASP A 62 -20.49 -19.00 16.10
C ASP A 62 -19.62 -19.34 17.31
N GLY A 63 -18.93 -18.34 17.91
CA GLY A 63 -18.07 -18.47 19.07
C GLY A 63 -16.64 -18.93 18.76
N SER A 64 -16.26 -19.07 17.49
CA SER A 64 -14.89 -19.32 17.07
C SER A 64 -14.07 -18.03 17.07
N VAL A 65 -12.74 -18.13 16.97
CA VAL A 65 -11.84 -16.99 16.80
C VAL A 65 -11.58 -16.81 15.31
N GLY A 66 -11.77 -15.59 14.82
CA GLY A 66 -11.57 -15.28 13.40
C GLY A 66 -11.35 -13.80 13.15
N ILE A 67 -11.23 -13.43 11.89
CA ILE A 67 -11.13 -12.04 11.45
C ILE A 67 -12.51 -11.40 11.52
N THR A 68 -12.65 -10.35 12.32
CA THR A 68 -13.92 -9.61 12.48
C THR A 68 -14.01 -8.38 11.58
N SER A 69 -12.87 -7.78 11.23
CA SER A 69 -12.78 -6.73 10.21
C SER A 69 -11.34 -6.61 9.72
N TYR A 70 -11.17 -6.06 8.54
CA TYR A 70 -9.86 -5.74 7.98
C TYR A 70 -9.93 -4.46 7.15
N ASP A 71 -8.81 -3.80 7.03
CA ASP A 71 -8.63 -2.59 6.22
C ASP A 71 -7.16 -2.44 5.82
N VAL A 72 -6.87 -1.41 5.07
CA VAL A 72 -5.51 -0.97 4.74
C VAL A 72 -5.43 0.54 4.85
N ALA A 73 -4.41 1.04 5.56
CA ALA A 73 -4.09 2.46 5.59
C ALA A 73 -3.04 2.76 4.51
N PRO A 74 -3.39 3.52 3.45
CA PRO A 74 -2.44 3.89 2.42
C PRO A 74 -1.34 4.80 2.94
N ILE A 75 -0.10 4.55 2.51
CA ILE A 75 1.07 5.35 2.85
C ILE A 75 1.84 5.76 1.61
N VAL A 76 2.61 6.84 1.73
CA VAL A 76 3.51 7.35 0.69
C VAL A 76 4.90 7.49 1.27
N CYS A 77 5.89 6.94 0.59
CA CYS A 77 7.30 7.17 0.87
C CYS A 77 7.73 8.51 0.26
N HIS A 78 8.15 9.43 1.09
CA HIS A 78 8.74 10.70 0.68
C HIS A 78 10.26 10.58 0.68
N MET A 79 10.85 10.77 -0.47
CA MET A 79 12.29 10.78 -0.66
C MET A 79 12.81 12.23 -0.57
N GLY A 80 13.51 12.54 0.52
CA GLY A 80 14.20 13.82 0.74
C GLY A 80 15.62 13.83 0.16
N TYR A 81 16.46 14.74 0.63
CA TYR A 81 17.84 14.84 0.21
C TYR A 81 18.73 13.83 0.93
N GLY A 82 19.71 13.28 0.22
CA GLY A 82 20.64 12.29 0.78
C GLY A 82 19.96 10.99 1.12
N THR A 83 20.01 10.57 2.38
CA THR A 83 19.40 9.35 2.92
C THR A 83 18.14 9.63 3.73
N ASP A 84 17.50 10.79 3.50
CA ASP A 84 16.33 11.19 4.23
C ASP A 84 15.07 10.60 3.56
N TYR A 85 14.43 9.67 4.25
CA TYR A 85 13.18 9.03 3.82
C TYR A 85 12.15 9.15 4.94
N THR A 86 10.97 9.67 4.61
CA THR A 86 9.86 9.81 5.55
C THR A 86 8.63 9.12 4.98
N VAL A 87 7.91 8.39 5.81
CA VAL A 87 6.64 7.77 5.43
C VAL A 87 5.50 8.59 5.99
N TYR A 88 4.57 8.94 5.14
CA TYR A 88 3.34 9.65 5.49
C TYR A 88 2.13 8.77 5.23
N TYR A 89 1.08 8.92 6.03
CA TYR A 89 -0.24 8.47 5.58
C TYR A 89 -0.64 9.29 4.35
N LEU A 90 -1.30 8.65 3.38
CA LEU A 90 -1.71 9.34 2.14
C LEU A 90 -2.63 10.53 2.43
N ASP A 91 -3.48 10.44 3.46
CA ASP A 91 -4.38 11.52 3.87
C ASP A 91 -3.64 12.74 4.44
N ASP A 92 -2.44 12.53 5.01
CA ASP A 92 -1.58 13.58 5.54
C ASP A 92 -0.56 14.11 4.50
N TYR A 93 -0.47 13.44 3.34
CA TYR A 93 0.47 13.80 2.29
C TYR A 93 -0.09 14.95 1.45
N THR A 94 0.68 16.03 1.29
CA THR A 94 0.22 17.26 0.64
C THR A 94 0.82 17.43 -0.75
N GLU A 95 0.20 18.32 -1.57
CA GLU A 95 0.74 18.71 -2.88
C GLU A 95 2.16 19.31 -2.76
N ASP A 96 2.41 20.10 -1.70
CA ASP A 96 3.73 20.70 -1.47
C ASP A 96 4.77 19.62 -1.16
N LEU A 97 4.43 18.58 -0.39
CA LEU A 97 5.29 17.44 -0.14
C LEU A 97 5.54 16.64 -1.43
N ALA A 98 4.49 16.39 -2.20
CA ALA A 98 4.61 15.68 -3.47
C ALA A 98 5.53 16.40 -4.45
N ALA A 99 5.43 17.73 -4.55
CA ALA A 99 6.29 18.56 -5.40
C ALA A 99 7.76 18.58 -4.95
N GLN A 100 8.04 18.22 -3.71
CA GLN A 100 9.40 18.16 -3.14
C GLN A 100 9.97 16.73 -3.08
N ASN A 101 9.18 15.72 -3.47
CA ASN A 101 9.64 14.34 -3.48
C ASN A 101 10.67 14.12 -4.58
N ARG A 102 11.88 13.68 -4.22
CA ARG A 102 12.97 13.48 -5.17
C ARG A 102 12.75 12.35 -6.16
N ILE A 103 11.71 11.54 -6.00
CA ILE A 103 11.30 10.60 -7.05
C ILE A 103 11.02 11.31 -8.39
N LEU A 104 10.63 12.58 -8.33
CA LEU A 104 10.41 13.42 -9.53
C LEU A 104 11.66 13.57 -10.41
N ASP A 105 12.85 13.41 -9.86
CA ASP A 105 14.12 13.41 -10.62
C ASP A 105 14.22 12.17 -11.53
N GLN A 106 13.47 11.09 -11.21
CA GLN A 106 13.51 9.82 -11.90
C GLN A 106 12.19 9.50 -12.62
N ASP A 107 11.07 9.90 -12.04
CA ASP A 107 9.73 9.65 -12.57
C ASP A 107 8.84 10.91 -12.42
N PRO A 108 8.77 11.75 -13.46
CA PRO A 108 7.99 13.00 -13.42
C PRO A 108 6.48 12.79 -13.39
N THR A 109 5.98 11.55 -13.50
CA THR A 109 4.54 11.25 -13.40
C THR A 109 4.04 11.25 -11.96
N PHE A 110 4.95 11.20 -10.97
CA PHE A 110 4.58 11.21 -9.56
C PHE A 110 3.88 12.52 -9.17
N SER A 111 2.78 12.40 -8.47
CA SER A 111 2.02 13.50 -7.87
C SER A 111 1.14 12.96 -6.74
N LEU A 112 0.57 13.83 -5.91
CA LEU A 112 -0.43 13.44 -4.92
C LEU A 112 -1.67 12.82 -5.59
N ASP A 113 -2.12 13.39 -6.70
CA ASP A 113 -3.26 12.86 -7.47
C ASP A 113 -2.95 11.48 -8.04
N TYR A 114 -1.74 11.28 -8.56
CA TYR A 114 -1.27 9.95 -8.98
C TYR A 114 -1.37 8.90 -7.86
N CYS A 115 -0.88 9.23 -6.67
CA CYS A 115 -0.93 8.32 -5.52
C CYS A 115 -2.39 7.98 -5.14
N ARG A 116 -3.28 8.97 -5.13
CA ARG A 116 -4.70 8.78 -4.84
C ARG A 116 -5.40 7.92 -5.89
N GLN A 117 -5.13 8.17 -7.17
CA GLN A 117 -5.69 7.37 -8.25
C GLN A 117 -5.22 5.92 -8.19
N LEU A 118 -3.95 5.69 -7.91
CA LEU A 118 -3.40 4.34 -7.76
C LEU A 118 -4.10 3.58 -6.64
N VAL A 119 -4.24 4.20 -5.47
CA VAL A 119 -4.94 3.61 -4.30
C VAL A 119 -6.42 3.35 -4.61
N GLN A 120 -7.10 4.32 -5.25
CA GLN A 120 -8.49 4.14 -5.67
C GLN A 120 -8.65 2.98 -6.66
N ASN A 121 -7.74 2.83 -7.60
CA ASN A 121 -7.80 1.77 -8.62
C ASN A 121 -7.55 0.37 -8.03
N VAL A 122 -6.65 0.26 -7.06
CA VAL A 122 -6.23 -1.03 -6.50
C VAL A 122 -7.07 -1.44 -5.30
N TRP A 123 -7.38 -0.51 -4.39
CA TRP A 123 -8.07 -0.79 -3.13
C TRP A 123 -9.45 -0.17 -3.00
N GLY A 124 -9.86 0.70 -3.95
CA GLY A 124 -11.17 1.36 -3.93
C GLY A 124 -11.31 2.45 -2.86
N LYS A 125 -10.22 3.08 -2.47
CA LYS A 125 -10.15 4.09 -1.39
C LYS A 125 -9.76 5.46 -1.90
#